data_460e6fe6dff7446cf6858b74382679e7
#
_entry.id   460e6fe6dff7446cf6858b74382679e7
#
_cell.length_a   1.000
_cell.length_b   1.000
_cell.length_c   1.000
_cell.angle_alpha   90.00
_cell.angle_beta   90.00
_cell.angle_gamma   90.00
#
_symmetry.space_group_name_H-M   'P 1'
#
loop_
_entity.id
_entity.type
_entity.pdbx_description
1 polymer ?
#
loop_
_entity_poly.entity_id
_entity_poly.type
_entity_poly.pdbx_seq_one_letter_code
_entity_poly.pdbx_strand_id
1 'polypeptide(L)'
;MSAAAKYVAIITDGNGRWAQRRGLPTIEGHRAGADVVKARLRDAVELGIEELTVFSFSTENWSRSTEEVSGLMAMMGERILGETPELDQEGVRMRFVGRREGIAPELVERMEWAEAKTAANDRITLFIAFNYGGRAEIVDAARSFEGGSEEDFRRHLYAPDMHDPDLLIRTSGEQRISNYLLWQCAYSELVFAEELWPDFDRAAFERSLEEFTERQRRFGGR
;
A
#
# COMPACT_ATOMS: atom_id res chain seq x y z
N MET A 1 -27.25 -7.36 4.06
CA MET A 1 -26.32 -6.23 4.16
C MET A 1 -25.00 -6.75 3.59
N SER A 2 -24.38 -6.05 2.64
CA SER A 2 -23.02 -6.37 2.19
C SER A 2 -22.06 -6.28 3.37
N ALA A 3 -21.06 -7.18 3.47
CA ALA A 3 -20.06 -7.10 4.52
C ALA A 3 -19.22 -5.83 4.34
N ALA A 4 -18.83 -5.17 5.43
CA ALA A 4 -17.88 -4.06 5.38
C ALA A 4 -16.52 -4.57 4.88
N ALA A 5 -15.76 -3.74 4.14
CA ALA A 5 -14.41 -4.07 3.74
C ALA A 5 -13.50 -4.17 4.97
N LYS A 6 -12.75 -5.27 5.09
CA LYS A 6 -11.77 -5.49 6.15
C LYS A 6 -10.34 -5.31 5.68
N TYR A 7 -10.09 -5.63 4.41
CA TYR A 7 -8.78 -5.59 3.78
C TYR A 7 -8.83 -4.58 2.64
N VAL A 8 -8.11 -3.47 2.79
CA VAL A 8 -8.14 -2.35 1.84
C VAL A 8 -6.76 -2.07 1.29
N ALA A 9 -6.64 -1.99 -0.03
CA ALA A 9 -5.43 -1.58 -0.72
C ALA A 9 -5.62 -0.20 -1.37
N ILE A 10 -4.60 0.66 -1.32
CA ILE A 10 -4.66 2.01 -1.89
C ILE A 10 -3.46 2.26 -2.81
N ILE A 11 -3.75 2.65 -4.06
CA ILE A 11 -2.76 3.26 -4.95
C ILE A 11 -2.76 4.76 -4.70
N THR A 12 -1.69 5.24 -4.04
CA THR A 12 -1.53 6.62 -3.56
C THR A 12 -1.05 7.54 -4.69
N ASP A 13 -1.86 7.71 -5.73
CA ASP A 13 -1.52 8.48 -6.91
C ASP A 13 -1.91 9.96 -6.80
N GLY A 14 -1.11 10.83 -7.43
CA GLY A 14 -1.40 12.26 -7.53
C GLY A 14 -0.43 13.19 -6.79
N ASN A 15 0.55 12.68 -6.05
CA ASN A 15 1.50 13.49 -5.26
C ASN A 15 2.21 14.56 -6.11
N GLY A 16 2.77 14.18 -7.25
CA GLY A 16 3.46 15.11 -8.15
C GLY A 16 2.52 16.16 -8.74
N ARG A 17 1.32 15.76 -9.18
CA ARG A 17 0.30 16.68 -9.71
C ARG A 17 -0.18 17.67 -8.64
N TRP A 18 -0.31 17.21 -7.41
CA TRP A 18 -0.68 18.03 -6.27
C TRP A 18 0.36 19.13 -5.99
N ALA A 19 1.65 18.78 -5.96
CA ALA A 19 2.75 19.70 -5.80
C ALA A 19 2.80 20.72 -6.97
N GLN A 20 2.70 20.23 -8.21
CA GLN A 20 2.72 21.07 -9.41
C GLN A 20 1.59 22.12 -9.41
N ARG A 21 0.36 21.73 -9.04
CA ARG A 21 -0.78 22.66 -8.93
C ARG A 21 -0.56 23.78 -7.91
N ARG A 22 0.36 23.57 -6.96
CA ARG A 22 0.70 24.52 -5.88
C ARG A 22 2.05 25.25 -6.09
N GLY A 23 2.72 24.98 -7.22
CA GLY A 23 4.04 25.56 -7.51
C GLY A 23 5.13 25.03 -6.57
N LEU A 24 4.94 23.83 -6.00
CA LEU A 24 5.88 23.22 -5.06
C LEU A 24 6.77 22.16 -5.77
N PRO A 25 7.96 21.88 -5.24
CA PRO A 25 8.77 20.76 -5.67
C PRO A 25 8.00 19.42 -5.49
N THR A 26 8.23 18.46 -6.39
CA THR A 26 7.55 17.16 -6.36
C THR A 26 7.68 16.43 -5.00
N ILE A 27 8.83 16.58 -4.35
CA ILE A 27 9.09 15.94 -3.04
C ILE A 27 8.12 16.44 -1.95
N GLU A 28 7.65 17.69 -2.02
CA GLU A 28 6.68 18.22 -1.06
C GLU A 28 5.30 17.54 -1.22
N GLY A 29 4.94 17.16 -2.45
CA GLY A 29 3.75 16.35 -2.68
C GLY A 29 3.87 14.95 -2.08
N HIS A 30 5.04 14.34 -2.16
CA HIS A 30 5.31 13.04 -1.53
C HIS A 30 5.32 13.13 0.00
N ARG A 31 5.84 14.21 0.58
CA ARG A 31 5.78 14.46 2.03
C ARG A 31 4.34 14.60 2.51
N ALA A 32 3.55 15.43 1.83
CA ALA A 32 2.13 15.58 2.12
C ALA A 32 1.38 14.24 1.98
N GLY A 33 1.70 13.45 0.94
CA GLY A 33 1.12 12.13 0.75
C GLY A 33 1.47 11.14 1.87
N ALA A 34 2.69 11.20 2.42
CA ALA A 34 3.09 10.37 3.55
C ALA A 34 2.29 10.72 4.82
N ASP A 35 2.01 12.00 5.07
CA ASP A 35 1.16 12.43 6.19
C ASP A 35 -0.28 11.90 6.04
N VAL A 36 -0.78 11.83 4.80
CA VAL A 36 -2.11 11.25 4.51
C VAL A 36 -2.14 9.74 4.79
N VAL A 37 -1.06 8.99 4.50
CA VAL A 37 -0.99 7.56 4.88
C VAL A 37 -1.29 7.37 6.36
N LYS A 38 -0.62 8.13 7.21
CA LYS A 38 -0.80 8.06 8.67
C LYS A 38 -2.21 8.45 9.10
N ALA A 39 -2.79 9.51 8.49
CA ALA A 39 -4.15 9.93 8.76
C ALA A 39 -5.16 8.84 8.35
N ARG A 40 -5.04 8.29 7.14
CA ARG A 40 -5.94 7.21 6.65
C ARG A 40 -5.77 5.91 7.42
N LEU A 41 -4.58 5.61 7.91
CA LEU A 41 -4.36 4.46 8.79
C LEU A 41 -5.17 4.57 10.08
N ARG A 42 -5.21 5.75 10.70
CA ARG A 42 -6.03 5.99 11.90
C ARG A 42 -7.53 5.90 11.60
N ASP A 43 -7.95 6.48 10.47
CA ASP A 43 -9.35 6.32 10.03
C ASP A 43 -9.68 4.86 9.75
N ALA A 44 -8.79 4.09 9.14
CA ALA A 44 -8.97 2.66 8.88
C ALA A 44 -9.22 1.88 10.18
N VAL A 45 -8.45 2.16 11.23
CA VAL A 45 -8.66 1.57 12.57
C VAL A 45 -10.06 1.88 13.10
N GLU A 46 -10.48 3.16 13.04
CA GLU A 46 -11.80 3.58 13.51
C GLU A 46 -12.96 2.97 12.71
N LEU A 47 -12.74 2.73 11.41
CA LEU A 47 -13.70 2.13 10.50
C LEU A 47 -13.71 0.60 10.52
N GLY A 48 -12.87 -0.03 11.35
CA GLY A 48 -12.84 -1.48 11.55
C GLY A 48 -12.13 -2.25 10.45
N ILE A 49 -11.22 -1.59 9.72
CA ILE A 49 -10.33 -2.22 8.74
C ILE A 49 -9.22 -2.95 9.49
N GLU A 50 -8.94 -4.19 9.10
CA GLU A 50 -7.95 -5.06 9.73
C GLU A 50 -6.59 -4.98 9.03
N GLU A 51 -6.57 -4.75 7.70
CA GLU A 51 -5.34 -4.55 6.92
C GLU A 51 -5.49 -3.36 5.97
N LEU A 52 -4.48 -2.49 5.98
CA LEU A 52 -4.34 -1.40 5.02
C LEU A 52 -3.04 -1.59 4.24
N THR A 53 -3.14 -1.69 2.92
CA THR A 53 -1.96 -1.78 2.05
C THR A 53 -1.82 -0.50 1.22
N VAL A 54 -0.64 0.11 1.21
CA VAL A 54 -0.37 1.34 0.46
C VAL A 54 0.75 1.16 -0.56
N PHE A 55 0.55 1.67 -1.79
CA PHE A 55 1.55 1.62 -2.85
C PHE A 55 2.49 2.82 -2.76
N SER A 56 3.59 2.66 -2.04
CA SER A 56 4.54 3.73 -1.75
C SER A 56 5.59 3.95 -2.84
N PHE A 57 6.18 2.86 -3.39
CA PHE A 57 7.20 2.93 -4.42
C PHE A 57 7.16 1.70 -5.31
N SER A 58 6.90 1.90 -6.61
CA SER A 58 6.85 0.81 -7.58
C SER A 58 8.20 0.53 -8.22
N THR A 59 8.36 -0.68 -8.78
CA THR A 59 9.55 -1.02 -9.58
C THR A 59 9.73 -0.10 -10.78
N GLU A 60 8.67 0.46 -11.33
CA GLU A 60 8.70 1.40 -12.45
C GLU A 60 9.24 2.78 -12.04
N ASN A 61 9.17 3.14 -10.74
CA ASN A 61 9.65 4.43 -10.25
C ASN A 61 11.17 4.60 -10.30
N TRP A 62 11.93 3.50 -10.42
CA TRP A 62 13.38 3.57 -10.65
C TRP A 62 13.76 4.29 -11.97
N SER A 63 12.84 4.40 -12.92
CA SER A 63 13.04 5.15 -14.17
C SER A 63 12.97 6.68 -14.02
N ARG A 64 12.60 7.18 -12.84
CA ARG A 64 12.56 8.61 -12.51
C ARG A 64 13.99 9.19 -12.41
N SER A 65 14.11 10.51 -12.30
CA SER A 65 15.41 11.13 -12.11
C SER A 65 16.10 10.62 -10.84
N THR A 66 17.44 10.53 -10.88
CA THR A 66 18.23 10.08 -9.72
C THR A 66 17.96 10.94 -8.48
N GLU A 67 17.77 12.25 -8.67
CA GLU A 67 17.46 13.19 -7.61
C GLU A 67 16.11 12.85 -6.93
N GLU A 68 15.06 12.59 -7.73
CA GLU A 68 13.74 12.22 -7.21
C GLU A 68 13.81 10.88 -6.47
N VAL A 69 14.44 9.86 -7.07
CA VAL A 69 14.59 8.54 -6.43
C VAL A 69 15.36 8.66 -5.11
N SER A 70 16.49 9.38 -5.09
CA SER A 70 17.28 9.56 -3.86
C SER A 70 16.49 10.30 -2.79
N GLY A 71 15.72 11.32 -3.17
CA GLY A 71 14.84 12.05 -2.26
C GLY A 71 13.75 11.16 -1.65
N LEU A 72 13.13 10.27 -2.45
CA LEU A 72 12.13 9.32 -1.98
C LEU A 72 12.71 8.26 -1.03
N MET A 73 13.93 7.74 -1.32
CA MET A 73 14.62 6.79 -0.44
C MET A 73 14.98 7.44 0.92
N ALA A 74 15.51 8.67 0.89
CA ALA A 74 15.85 9.41 2.10
C ALA A 74 14.58 9.68 2.94
N MET A 75 13.51 10.17 2.31
CA MET A 75 12.23 10.42 2.96
C MET A 75 11.66 9.15 3.60
N MET A 76 11.68 8.02 2.91
CA MET A 76 11.23 6.75 3.47
C MET A 76 12.01 6.38 4.73
N GLY A 77 13.35 6.49 4.69
CA GLY A 77 14.19 6.21 5.85
C GLY A 77 13.92 7.13 7.05
N GLU A 78 13.67 8.42 6.82
CA GLU A 78 13.28 9.39 7.84
C GLU A 78 11.92 9.04 8.46
N ARG A 79 10.93 8.72 7.61
CA ARG A 79 9.58 8.35 8.06
C ARG A 79 9.58 7.07 8.90
N ILE A 80 10.30 6.04 8.47
CA ILE A 80 10.41 4.79 9.25
C ILE A 80 10.93 5.09 10.65
N LEU A 81 12.04 5.83 10.78
CA LEU A 81 12.62 6.14 12.09
C LEU A 81 11.73 7.04 12.95
N GLY A 82 11.10 8.03 12.32
CA GLY A 82 10.29 9.02 13.03
C GLY A 82 8.91 8.50 13.46
N GLU A 83 8.29 7.65 12.65
CA GLU A 83 6.88 7.26 12.86
C GLU A 83 6.71 5.89 13.53
N THR A 84 7.64 4.96 13.34
CA THR A 84 7.54 3.60 13.92
C THR A 84 7.28 3.59 15.43
N PRO A 85 7.94 4.44 16.28
CA PRO A 85 7.66 4.43 17.72
C PRO A 85 6.22 4.80 18.09
N GLU A 86 5.62 5.74 17.35
CA GLU A 86 4.24 6.16 17.55
C GLU A 86 3.26 5.10 17.04
N LEU A 87 3.49 4.56 15.86
CA LEU A 87 2.67 3.48 15.28
C LEU A 87 2.71 2.21 16.14
N ASP A 88 3.86 1.88 16.72
CA ASP A 88 4.01 0.80 17.69
C ASP A 88 3.11 1.02 18.93
N GLN A 89 3.13 2.23 19.49
CA GLN A 89 2.25 2.59 20.61
C GLN A 89 0.76 2.55 20.25
N GLU A 90 0.42 2.85 19.00
CA GLU A 90 -0.95 2.77 18.47
C GLU A 90 -1.40 1.34 18.15
N GLY A 91 -0.53 0.34 18.32
CA GLY A 91 -0.83 -1.07 18.07
C GLY A 91 -0.81 -1.45 16.58
N VAL A 92 -0.12 -0.68 15.74
CA VAL A 92 0.02 -0.95 14.31
C VAL A 92 1.15 -1.93 14.07
N ARG A 93 0.89 -3.01 13.34
CA ARG A 93 1.91 -3.91 12.81
C ARG A 93 2.36 -3.44 11.44
N MET A 94 3.64 -3.14 11.27
CA MET A 94 4.21 -2.70 9.99
C MET A 94 4.84 -3.87 9.22
N ARG A 95 4.59 -3.92 7.91
CA ARG A 95 5.16 -4.91 6.99
C ARG A 95 5.55 -4.23 5.68
N PHE A 96 6.76 -4.50 5.19
CA PHE A 96 7.21 -4.00 3.89
C PHE A 96 7.15 -5.10 2.84
N VAL A 97 6.46 -4.83 1.74
CA VAL A 97 6.21 -5.80 0.67
C VAL A 97 6.92 -5.34 -0.60
N GLY A 98 7.76 -6.19 -1.16
CA GLY A 98 8.54 -5.91 -2.36
C GLY A 98 9.98 -6.39 -2.25
N ARG A 99 10.73 -6.18 -3.34
CA ARG A 99 12.14 -6.56 -3.41
C ARG A 99 13.01 -5.72 -2.49
N ARG A 100 13.99 -6.34 -1.84
CA ARG A 100 15.04 -5.65 -1.09
C ARG A 100 16.24 -5.30 -1.99
N GLU A 101 16.40 -5.99 -3.12
CA GLU A 101 17.47 -5.74 -4.09
C GLU A 101 17.37 -4.33 -4.67
N GLY A 102 18.53 -3.66 -4.77
CA GLY A 102 18.62 -2.29 -5.27
C GLY A 102 18.29 -1.20 -4.25
N ILE A 103 17.82 -1.57 -3.05
CA ILE A 103 17.63 -0.65 -1.92
C ILE A 103 18.94 -0.60 -1.12
N ALA A 104 19.30 0.61 -0.67
CA ALA A 104 20.50 0.78 0.18
C ALA A 104 20.38 -0.05 1.47
N PRO A 105 21.44 -0.74 1.89
CA PRO A 105 21.41 -1.62 3.07
C PRO A 105 20.86 -0.94 4.32
N GLU A 106 21.21 0.32 4.56
CA GLU A 106 20.77 1.09 5.72
C GLU A 106 19.24 1.31 5.73
N LEU A 107 18.62 1.42 4.56
CA LEU A 107 17.17 1.53 4.46
C LEU A 107 16.50 0.18 4.69
N VAL A 108 17.10 -0.92 4.20
CA VAL A 108 16.64 -2.29 4.47
C VAL A 108 16.67 -2.58 5.98
N GLU A 109 17.77 -2.24 6.66
CA GLU A 109 17.92 -2.39 8.13
C GLU A 109 16.82 -1.62 8.89
N ARG A 110 16.48 -0.41 8.45
CA ARG A 110 15.39 0.37 9.05
C ARG A 110 14.02 -0.29 8.84
N MET A 111 13.76 -0.86 7.67
CA MET A 111 12.53 -1.61 7.40
C MET A 111 12.42 -2.83 8.32
N GLU A 112 13.48 -3.63 8.41
CA GLU A 112 13.55 -4.82 9.27
C GLU A 112 13.38 -4.45 10.75
N TRP A 113 14.01 -3.34 11.19
CA TRP A 113 13.83 -2.83 12.53
C TRP A 113 12.38 -2.45 12.83
N ALA A 114 11.71 -1.76 11.91
CA ALA A 114 10.31 -1.37 12.07
C ALA A 114 9.38 -2.59 12.12
N GLU A 115 9.59 -3.57 11.23
CA GLU A 115 8.85 -4.84 11.22
C GLU A 115 9.04 -5.59 12.54
N ALA A 116 10.29 -5.74 13.00
CA ALA A 116 10.60 -6.43 14.25
C ALA A 116 10.00 -5.73 15.47
N LYS A 117 10.13 -4.38 15.52
CA LYS A 117 9.61 -3.58 16.63
C LYS A 117 8.09 -3.69 16.78
N THR A 118 7.37 -3.76 15.68
CA THR A 118 5.90 -3.76 15.64
C THR A 118 5.30 -5.16 15.47
N ALA A 119 6.12 -6.21 15.49
CA ALA A 119 5.71 -7.58 15.16
C ALA A 119 4.60 -8.15 16.07
N ALA A 120 4.55 -7.72 17.35
CA ALA A 120 3.58 -8.20 18.32
C ALA A 120 2.23 -7.45 18.28
N ASN A 121 2.13 -6.40 17.46
CA ASN A 121 0.92 -5.60 17.35
C ASN A 121 -0.14 -6.31 16.50
N ASP A 122 -1.40 -6.10 16.84
CA ASP A 122 -2.54 -6.81 16.24
C ASP A 122 -3.78 -5.92 15.99
N ARG A 123 -3.67 -4.62 16.25
CA ARG A 123 -4.81 -3.71 16.07
C ARG A 123 -5.15 -3.47 14.60
N ILE A 124 -4.13 -3.33 13.75
CA ILE A 124 -4.21 -3.25 12.29
C ILE A 124 -2.84 -3.59 11.71
N THR A 125 -2.80 -4.24 10.55
CA THR A 125 -1.55 -4.42 9.80
C THR A 125 -1.46 -3.38 8.69
N LEU A 126 -0.38 -2.58 8.68
CA LEU A 126 -0.02 -1.68 7.60
C LEU A 126 1.01 -2.37 6.70
N PHE A 127 0.60 -2.74 5.49
CA PHE A 127 1.51 -3.20 4.44
C PHE A 127 1.96 -2.02 3.58
N ILE A 128 3.26 -1.82 3.48
CA ILE A 128 3.87 -0.76 2.68
C ILE A 128 4.51 -1.43 1.46
N ALA A 129 3.84 -1.35 0.30
CA ALA A 129 4.40 -1.86 -0.94
C ALA A 129 5.50 -0.91 -1.43
N PHE A 130 6.76 -1.35 -1.29
CA PHE A 130 7.96 -0.58 -1.57
C PHE A 130 8.93 -1.38 -2.43
N ASN A 131 9.41 -0.79 -3.51
CA ASN A 131 10.13 -1.50 -4.58
C ASN A 131 9.32 -2.70 -5.09
N TYR A 132 8.01 -2.48 -5.23
CA TYR A 132 7.03 -3.51 -5.51
C TYR A 132 6.54 -3.46 -6.97
N GLY A 133 6.28 -4.62 -7.53
CA GLY A 133 5.57 -4.80 -8.80
C GLY A 133 5.00 -6.22 -8.88
N GLY A 134 3.70 -6.35 -9.15
CA GLY A 134 3.00 -7.64 -9.12
C GLY A 134 3.54 -8.66 -10.13
N ARG A 135 3.98 -8.21 -11.31
CA ARG A 135 4.64 -9.11 -12.28
C ARG A 135 5.98 -9.62 -11.75
N ALA A 136 6.74 -8.76 -11.07
CA ALA A 136 8.00 -9.15 -10.47
C ALA A 136 7.78 -10.14 -9.32
N GLU A 137 6.81 -9.89 -8.44
CA GLU A 137 6.42 -10.79 -7.37
C GLU A 137 6.05 -12.18 -7.88
N ILE A 138 5.19 -12.27 -8.91
CA ILE A 138 4.79 -13.55 -9.52
C ILE A 138 6.00 -14.29 -10.11
N VAL A 139 6.88 -13.58 -10.82
CA VAL A 139 8.09 -14.19 -11.41
C VAL A 139 9.04 -14.70 -10.32
N ASP A 140 9.22 -13.92 -9.24
CA ASP A 140 10.08 -14.33 -8.12
C ASP A 140 9.49 -15.51 -7.36
N ALA A 141 8.19 -15.51 -7.09
CA ALA A 141 7.48 -16.64 -6.49
C ALA A 141 7.62 -17.92 -7.35
N ALA A 142 7.45 -17.79 -8.67
CA ALA A 142 7.56 -18.92 -9.60
C ALA A 142 8.96 -19.56 -9.64
N ARG A 143 10.03 -18.83 -9.28
CA ARG A 143 11.39 -19.37 -9.23
C ARG A 143 11.61 -20.37 -8.09
N SER A 144 10.87 -20.23 -7.00
CA SER A 144 10.96 -21.10 -5.83
C SER A 144 9.78 -22.08 -5.71
N PHE A 145 8.76 -21.94 -6.58
CA PHE A 145 7.60 -22.82 -6.57
C PHE A 145 7.87 -24.11 -7.34
N GLU A 146 7.81 -25.23 -6.64
CA GLU A 146 8.07 -26.57 -7.20
C GLU A 146 6.81 -27.29 -7.70
N GLY A 147 5.65 -26.61 -7.68
CA GLY A 147 4.35 -27.14 -8.08
C GLY A 147 3.39 -27.31 -6.90
N GLY A 148 2.10 -27.43 -7.19
CA GLY A 148 1.04 -27.54 -6.18
C GLY A 148 -0.21 -26.73 -6.54
N SER A 149 -0.98 -26.37 -5.53
CA SER A 149 -2.18 -25.55 -5.63
C SER A 149 -1.87 -24.05 -5.69
N GLU A 150 -2.88 -23.24 -5.95
CA GLU A 150 -2.78 -21.76 -5.83
C GLU A 150 -2.40 -21.35 -4.40
N GLU A 151 -2.90 -22.05 -3.38
CA GLU A 151 -2.56 -21.81 -1.98
C GLU A 151 -1.08 -22.14 -1.69
N ASP A 152 -0.54 -23.18 -2.31
CA ASP A 152 0.89 -23.47 -2.20
C ASP A 152 1.73 -22.39 -2.89
N PHE A 153 1.29 -21.89 -4.05
CA PHE A 153 1.96 -20.79 -4.74
C PHE A 153 1.94 -19.49 -3.92
N ARG A 154 0.83 -19.20 -3.24
CA ARG A 154 0.68 -18.02 -2.36
C ARG A 154 1.80 -17.93 -1.31
N ARG A 155 2.28 -19.07 -0.79
CA ARG A 155 3.36 -19.11 0.22
C ARG A 155 4.70 -18.59 -0.29
N HIS A 156 4.87 -18.45 -1.60
CA HIS A 156 6.05 -17.90 -2.25
C HIS A 156 5.95 -16.43 -2.59
N LEU A 157 4.78 -15.80 -2.41
CA LEU A 157 4.62 -14.35 -2.58
C LEU A 157 5.37 -13.59 -1.50
N TYR A 158 5.59 -12.29 -1.71
CA TYR A 158 6.37 -11.45 -0.80
C TYR A 158 5.75 -11.28 0.60
N ALA A 159 4.42 -11.37 0.69
CA ALA A 159 3.67 -11.35 1.94
C ALA A 159 2.60 -12.44 1.93
N PRO A 160 2.96 -13.71 2.20
CA PRO A 160 2.02 -14.83 2.14
C PRO A 160 0.91 -14.75 3.20
N ASP A 161 1.12 -13.99 4.25
CA ASP A 161 0.19 -13.72 5.33
C ASP A 161 -0.77 -12.53 5.07
N MET A 162 -0.57 -11.78 3.99
CA MET A 162 -1.48 -10.72 3.55
C MET A 162 -2.79 -11.33 3.05
N HIS A 163 -3.93 -10.82 3.50
CA HIS A 163 -5.22 -11.19 2.91
C HIS A 163 -5.41 -10.52 1.55
N ASP A 164 -6.20 -11.15 0.68
CA ASP A 164 -6.61 -10.54 -0.56
C ASP A 164 -7.49 -9.33 -0.28
N PRO A 165 -7.18 -8.15 -0.83
CA PRO A 165 -7.97 -6.96 -0.56
C PRO A 165 -9.43 -7.13 -1.00
N ASP A 166 -10.36 -6.81 -0.12
CA ASP A 166 -11.77 -6.67 -0.49
C ASP A 166 -11.96 -5.52 -1.48
N LEU A 167 -11.23 -4.44 -1.26
CA LEU A 167 -11.32 -3.18 -1.97
C LEU A 167 -9.94 -2.66 -2.34
N LEU A 168 -9.75 -2.32 -3.61
CA LEU A 168 -8.65 -1.52 -4.10
C LEU A 168 -9.15 -0.12 -4.48
N ILE A 169 -8.61 0.90 -3.81
CA ILE A 169 -8.87 2.30 -4.11
C ILE A 169 -7.70 2.87 -4.92
N ARG A 170 -7.97 3.60 -5.98
CA ARG A 170 -6.96 4.42 -6.64
C ARG A 170 -7.40 5.87 -6.69
N THR A 171 -6.53 6.76 -6.19
CA THR A 171 -6.74 8.20 -6.23
C THR A 171 -6.33 8.80 -7.58
N SER A 172 -6.69 10.07 -7.83
CA SER A 172 -6.30 10.88 -8.97
C SER A 172 -7.05 10.67 -10.28
N GLY A 173 -8.21 9.99 -10.27
CA GLY A 173 -9.07 9.77 -11.43
C GLY A 173 -8.54 8.75 -12.45
N GLU A 174 -7.39 8.11 -12.18
CA GLU A 174 -6.79 7.13 -13.08
C GLU A 174 -7.42 5.74 -12.89
N GLN A 175 -7.90 5.12 -13.96
CA GLN A 175 -8.67 3.87 -13.94
C GLN A 175 -7.82 2.67 -14.41
N ARG A 176 -6.78 2.33 -13.64
CA ARG A 176 -5.91 1.17 -13.85
C ARG A 176 -5.23 0.77 -12.55
N ILE A 177 -4.81 -0.47 -12.41
CA ILE A 177 -4.14 -0.98 -11.18
C ILE A 177 -2.60 -0.90 -11.25
N SER A 178 -2.02 -0.53 -12.38
CA SER A 178 -0.59 -0.23 -12.55
C SER A 178 0.36 -1.24 -11.93
N ASN A 179 0.18 -2.52 -12.26
CA ASN A 179 1.04 -3.60 -11.77
C ASN A 179 1.03 -3.79 -10.23
N TYR A 180 -0.04 -3.31 -9.55
CA TYR A 180 -0.18 -3.42 -8.11
C TYR A 180 -1.00 -4.65 -7.71
N LEU A 181 -0.49 -5.45 -6.77
CA LEU A 181 -1.14 -6.62 -6.16
C LEU A 181 -1.91 -7.51 -7.16
N LEU A 182 -1.26 -7.86 -8.29
CA LEU A 182 -1.94 -8.57 -9.40
C LEU A 182 -2.54 -9.91 -8.98
N TRP A 183 -1.86 -10.66 -8.13
CA TRP A 183 -2.34 -11.93 -7.59
C TRP A 183 -3.45 -11.68 -6.57
N GLN A 184 -3.20 -10.82 -5.62
CA GLN A 184 -4.08 -10.60 -4.47
C GLN A 184 -5.38 -9.87 -4.84
N CYS A 185 -5.35 -9.01 -5.87
CA CYS A 185 -6.54 -8.25 -6.31
C CYS A 185 -7.43 -8.97 -7.32
N ALA A 186 -7.24 -10.28 -7.53
CA ALA A 186 -7.99 -11.04 -8.53
C ALA A 186 -9.53 -10.93 -8.36
N TYR A 187 -10.01 -10.75 -7.14
CA TYR A 187 -11.44 -10.62 -6.80
C TYR A 187 -11.78 -9.35 -6.03
N SER A 188 -10.86 -8.38 -5.97
CA SER A 188 -11.09 -7.11 -5.32
C SER A 188 -12.10 -6.26 -6.08
N GLU A 189 -12.96 -5.53 -5.36
CA GLU A 189 -13.70 -4.43 -5.94
C GLU A 189 -12.76 -3.24 -6.18
N LEU A 190 -12.99 -2.50 -7.27
CA LEU A 190 -12.14 -1.36 -7.64
C LEU A 190 -12.92 -0.07 -7.53
N VAL A 191 -12.42 0.89 -6.77
CA VAL A 191 -12.96 2.25 -6.66
C VAL A 191 -11.90 3.25 -7.14
N PHE A 192 -12.29 4.16 -8.01
CA PHE A 192 -11.43 5.18 -8.58
C PHE A 192 -11.87 6.56 -8.09
N ALA A 193 -11.12 7.12 -7.13
CA ALA A 193 -11.38 8.43 -6.55
C ALA A 193 -10.74 9.54 -7.38
N GLU A 194 -11.45 10.66 -7.55
CA GLU A 194 -10.99 11.80 -8.34
C GLU A 194 -9.95 12.64 -7.60
N GLU A 195 -9.97 12.63 -6.27
CA GLU A 195 -9.05 13.38 -5.44
C GLU A 195 -7.59 12.96 -5.69
N LEU A 196 -6.67 13.90 -5.70
CA LEU A 196 -5.24 13.62 -5.62
C LEU A 196 -4.90 13.09 -4.23
N TRP A 197 -3.96 12.15 -4.13
CA TRP A 197 -3.68 11.49 -2.86
C TRP A 197 -3.48 12.43 -1.65
N PRO A 198 -2.72 13.56 -1.75
CA PRO A 198 -2.61 14.47 -0.61
C PRO A 198 -3.91 15.18 -0.20
N ASP A 199 -4.91 15.22 -1.08
CA ASP A 199 -6.23 15.79 -0.80
C ASP A 199 -7.28 14.71 -0.47
N PHE A 200 -6.89 13.40 -0.45
CA PHE A 200 -7.77 12.28 -0.12
C PHE A 200 -8.01 12.23 1.38
N ASP A 201 -9.05 12.94 1.82
CA ASP A 201 -9.44 13.06 3.21
C ASP A 201 -10.29 11.87 3.72
N ARG A 202 -10.69 11.94 4.98
CA ARG A 202 -11.55 10.92 5.60
C ARG A 202 -12.88 10.77 4.87
N ALA A 203 -13.49 11.87 4.47
CA ALA A 203 -14.79 11.82 3.78
C ALA A 203 -14.68 11.11 2.41
N ALA A 204 -13.57 11.33 1.68
CA ALA A 204 -13.30 10.61 0.43
C ALA A 204 -13.06 9.11 0.68
N PHE A 205 -12.39 8.76 1.78
CA PHE A 205 -12.20 7.37 2.16
C PHE A 205 -13.52 6.69 2.53
N GLU A 206 -14.35 7.32 3.34
CA GLU A 206 -15.68 6.82 3.72
C GLU A 206 -16.58 6.63 2.49
N ARG A 207 -16.61 7.60 1.56
CA ARG A 207 -17.35 7.43 0.28
C ARG A 207 -16.89 6.21 -0.53
N SER A 208 -15.58 5.95 -0.55
CA SER A 208 -15.05 4.77 -1.25
C SER A 208 -15.51 3.45 -0.60
N LEU A 209 -15.60 3.42 0.72
CA LEU A 209 -16.12 2.27 1.48
C LEU A 209 -17.64 2.11 1.33
N GLU A 210 -18.39 3.22 1.26
CA GLU A 210 -19.82 3.22 0.96
C GLU A 210 -20.09 2.65 -0.42
N GLU A 211 -19.37 3.11 -1.45
CA GLU A 211 -19.47 2.59 -2.81
C GLU A 211 -19.22 1.07 -2.86
N PHE A 212 -18.20 0.57 -2.15
CA PHE A 212 -17.97 -0.86 -2.02
C PHE A 212 -19.15 -1.59 -1.38
N THR A 213 -19.73 -1.03 -0.32
CA THR A 213 -20.83 -1.65 0.42
C THR A 213 -22.12 -1.73 -0.43
N GLU A 214 -22.35 -0.78 -1.32
CA GLU A 214 -23.51 -0.74 -2.22
C GLU A 214 -23.40 -1.78 -3.35
N ARG A 215 -22.20 -2.26 -3.67
CA ARG A 215 -21.99 -3.24 -4.72
C ARG A 215 -22.41 -4.64 -4.30
N GLN A 216 -23.05 -5.37 -5.21
CA GLN A 216 -23.36 -6.79 -5.01
C GLN A 216 -22.17 -7.65 -5.46
N ARG A 217 -21.40 -8.17 -4.51
CA ARG A 217 -20.29 -9.09 -4.81
C ARG A 217 -20.83 -10.46 -5.25
N ARG A 218 -20.53 -10.86 -6.49
CA ARG A 218 -20.89 -12.15 -7.07
C ARG A 218 -19.61 -12.91 -7.41
N PHE A 219 -19.21 -13.83 -6.59
CA PHE A 219 -18.00 -14.68 -6.78
C PHE A 219 -18.27 -15.83 -7.78
N GLY A 220 -18.80 -15.55 -8.98
CA GLY A 220 -19.00 -16.59 -10.00
C GLY A 220 -20.01 -17.68 -9.65
N GLY A 221 -20.57 -17.70 -8.47
CA GLY A 221 -21.64 -18.59 -8.02
C GLY A 221 -23.03 -18.03 -8.40
N ARG A 222 -23.93 -18.91 -8.87
CA ARG A 222 -25.35 -18.58 -9.07
C ARG A 222 -26.11 -18.71 -7.77
#